data_b083b45d887ca0494bed7ad174a4c1a5
#
_entry.id   b083b45d887ca0494bed7ad174a4c1a5
#
_cell.length_a   1.000
_cell.length_b   1.000
_cell.length_c   1.000
_cell.angle_alpha   90.00
_cell.angle_beta   90.00
_cell.angle_gamma   90.00
#
_symmetry.space_group_name_H-M   'P 1'
#
loop_
_entity.id
_entity.type
_entity.pdbx_description
1 polymer ?
#
loop_
_entity_poly.entity_id
_entity_poly.type
_entity_poly.pdbx_seq_one_letter_code
_entity_poly.pdbx_strand_id
1 'polypeptide(L)'
;MKSIRTRLTLFFLLICVGCLAIAMAVSSIFSRSALTDTNDRLHEQQAEYYASMIDSWLQENTGDVDAACTFLEAKSLIDEVTIRPVMEQYTNNNVNAINVNVGFENKLFIDGTGWKPEAGWDCTGRPWYTDAKAAGGEKYFGDPYVDAVTGELIISVSKMFHTGSDMEGVVNMDLKLSTLFDMMNEITDTSDGSYSFIYNENGAILMHPNSEFISTGENVVNVSDLIGGAYEKAMTSQRAFTDYDGKAKYLKAATVAGSGWKEVLVTPVAAYNSAANEMLMVLVVVTVLSSVIAAVLVILYAGSITKP
;
A
#
# COMPACT_ATOMS: atom_id res chain seq x y z
N MET A 1 49.03 -10.40 -49.69
CA MET A 1 49.27 -9.38 -48.69
C MET A 1 48.09 -8.42 -48.69
N LYS A 2 47.42 -8.17 -47.52
CA LYS A 2 46.34 -7.18 -47.44
C LYS A 2 46.89 -5.78 -47.69
N SER A 3 46.27 -5.01 -48.57
CA SER A 3 46.64 -3.64 -48.95
C SER A 3 46.81 -2.78 -47.68
N ILE A 4 47.76 -1.82 -47.69
CA ILE A 4 47.94 -0.82 -46.61
C ILE A 4 46.61 -0.14 -46.28
N ARG A 5 45.80 0.10 -47.30
CA ARG A 5 44.44 0.63 -47.18
C ARG A 5 43.56 -0.23 -46.27
N THR A 6 43.56 -1.55 -46.48
CA THR A 6 42.74 -2.47 -45.68
C THR A 6 43.18 -2.49 -44.21
N ARG A 7 44.47 -2.43 -43.91
CA ARG A 7 45.01 -2.38 -42.55
C ARG A 7 44.65 -1.07 -41.85
N LEU A 8 44.76 0.05 -42.54
CA LEU A 8 44.42 1.37 -41.99
C LEU A 8 42.92 1.48 -41.69
N THR A 9 42.08 1.07 -42.63
CA THR A 9 40.62 1.07 -42.46
C THR A 9 40.20 0.20 -41.28
N LEU A 10 40.73 -1.04 -41.15
CA LEU A 10 40.47 -1.92 -40.03
C LEU A 10 40.93 -1.32 -38.69
N PHE A 11 42.09 -0.66 -38.66
CA PHE A 11 42.62 -0.05 -37.45
C PHE A 11 41.71 1.11 -36.94
N PHE A 12 41.33 2.05 -37.85
CA PHE A 12 40.41 3.12 -37.49
C PHE A 12 39.03 2.62 -37.08
N LEU A 13 38.51 1.60 -37.75
CA LEU A 13 37.21 1.01 -37.44
C LEU A 13 37.24 0.37 -36.06
N LEU A 14 38.30 -0.35 -35.72
CA LEU A 14 38.48 -0.93 -34.38
C LEU A 14 38.53 0.11 -33.28
N ILE A 15 39.23 1.22 -33.52
CA ILE A 15 39.30 2.35 -32.55
C ILE A 15 37.93 2.97 -32.38
N CYS A 16 37.20 3.29 -33.45
CA CYS A 16 35.86 3.89 -33.37
C CYS A 16 34.86 2.98 -32.63
N VAL A 17 34.81 1.71 -32.99
CA VAL A 17 33.93 0.72 -32.34
C VAL A 17 34.32 0.54 -30.86
N GLY A 18 35.62 0.49 -30.57
CA GLY A 18 36.12 0.37 -29.19
C GLY A 18 35.75 1.58 -28.33
N CYS A 19 35.92 2.79 -28.84
CA CYS A 19 35.50 4.03 -28.14
C CYS A 19 33.98 4.06 -27.89
N LEU A 20 33.16 3.68 -28.88
CA LEU A 20 31.71 3.63 -28.75
C LEU A 20 31.26 2.54 -27.72
N ALA A 21 31.91 1.39 -27.73
CA ALA A 21 31.62 0.33 -26.77
C ALA A 21 31.96 0.76 -25.33
N ILE A 22 33.10 1.44 -25.13
CA ILE A 22 33.47 1.97 -23.80
C ILE A 22 32.46 3.04 -23.37
N ALA A 23 32.13 3.99 -24.25
CA ALA A 23 31.15 5.04 -23.94
C ALA A 23 29.79 4.46 -23.59
N MET A 24 29.32 3.41 -24.29
CA MET A 24 28.10 2.70 -24.00
C MET A 24 28.18 2.00 -22.64
N ALA A 25 29.27 1.31 -22.32
CA ALA A 25 29.43 0.62 -21.05
C ALA A 25 29.41 1.60 -19.86
N VAL A 26 30.15 2.71 -19.96
CA VAL A 26 30.17 3.76 -18.94
C VAL A 26 28.78 4.39 -18.79
N SER A 27 28.14 4.80 -19.89
CA SER A 27 26.80 5.36 -19.87
C SER A 27 25.77 4.40 -19.27
N SER A 28 25.86 3.12 -19.60
CA SER A 28 24.98 2.07 -19.05
C SER A 28 25.12 1.92 -17.53
N ILE A 29 26.34 1.96 -16.99
CA ILE A 29 26.58 1.86 -15.54
C ILE A 29 25.99 3.07 -14.81
N PHE A 30 26.29 4.28 -15.28
CA PHE A 30 25.79 5.51 -14.66
C PHE A 30 24.26 5.63 -14.75
N SER A 31 23.69 5.30 -15.91
CA SER A 31 22.24 5.33 -16.10
C SER A 31 21.51 4.33 -15.22
N ARG A 32 22.02 3.11 -15.06
CA ARG A 32 21.41 2.12 -14.17
C ARG A 32 21.40 2.61 -12.72
N SER A 33 22.50 3.13 -12.20
CA SER A 33 22.57 3.64 -10.84
C SER A 33 21.58 4.81 -10.63
N ALA A 34 21.62 5.81 -11.51
CA ALA A 34 20.72 6.97 -11.41
C ALA A 34 19.24 6.61 -11.54
N LEU A 35 18.90 5.64 -12.40
CA LEU A 35 17.52 5.18 -12.58
C LEU A 35 17.06 4.33 -11.40
N THR A 36 17.92 3.49 -10.81
CA THR A 36 17.57 2.73 -9.60
C THR A 36 17.23 3.67 -8.46
N ASP A 37 18.07 4.68 -8.18
CA ASP A 37 17.82 5.66 -7.13
C ASP A 37 16.54 6.48 -7.40
N THR A 38 16.25 6.79 -8.67
CA THR A 38 15.03 7.49 -9.05
C THR A 38 13.80 6.61 -8.88
N ASN A 39 13.86 5.34 -9.31
CA ASN A 39 12.77 4.39 -9.17
C ASN A 39 12.48 4.10 -7.69
N ASP A 40 13.52 3.94 -6.87
CA ASP A 40 13.36 3.77 -5.42
C ASP A 40 12.53 4.90 -4.81
N ARG A 41 12.88 6.15 -5.13
CA ARG A 41 12.16 7.32 -4.62
C ARG A 41 10.74 7.43 -5.18
N LEU A 42 10.52 7.09 -6.45
CA LEU A 42 9.18 7.11 -7.05
C LEU A 42 8.26 6.09 -6.39
N HIS A 43 8.73 4.86 -6.15
CA HIS A 43 7.94 3.84 -5.48
C HIS A 43 7.71 4.15 -3.99
N GLU A 44 8.69 4.77 -3.31
CA GLU A 44 8.50 5.26 -1.95
C GLU A 44 7.42 6.36 -1.90
N GLN A 45 7.50 7.36 -2.78
CA GLN A 45 6.48 8.41 -2.89
C GLN A 45 5.10 7.86 -3.27
N GLN A 46 5.06 6.81 -4.08
CA GLN A 46 3.80 6.16 -4.44
C GLN A 46 3.18 5.41 -3.26
N ALA A 47 3.98 4.69 -2.48
CA ALA A 47 3.52 4.06 -1.24
C ALA A 47 3.03 5.10 -0.22
N GLU A 48 3.77 6.22 -0.04
CA GLU A 48 3.34 7.34 0.80
C GLU A 48 2.02 7.97 0.32
N TYR A 49 1.86 8.12 -1.00
CA TYR A 49 0.62 8.63 -1.58
C TYR A 49 -0.55 7.69 -1.28
N TYR A 50 -0.38 6.37 -1.45
CA TYR A 50 -1.43 5.39 -1.13
C TYR A 50 -1.75 5.38 0.37
N ALA A 51 -0.74 5.44 1.24
CA ALA A 51 -0.95 5.56 2.68
C ALA A 51 -1.74 6.84 3.05
N SER A 52 -1.46 7.97 2.39
CA SER A 52 -2.23 9.21 2.56
C SER A 52 -3.67 9.10 2.07
N MET A 53 -3.93 8.36 1.00
CA MET A 53 -5.29 8.10 0.50
C MET A 53 -6.08 7.24 1.49
N ILE A 54 -5.44 6.20 2.06
CA ILE A 54 -6.05 5.37 3.11
C ILE A 54 -6.35 6.21 4.35
N ASP A 55 -5.42 7.07 4.78
CA ASP A 55 -5.64 7.96 5.93
C ASP A 55 -6.82 8.92 5.71
N SER A 56 -6.91 9.51 4.52
CA SER A 56 -8.02 10.37 4.14
C SER A 56 -9.35 9.61 4.13
N TRP A 57 -9.37 8.39 3.59
CA TRP A 57 -10.53 7.52 3.59
C TRP A 57 -10.96 7.15 5.01
N LEU A 58 -10.01 6.82 5.90
CA LEU A 58 -10.30 6.56 7.30
C LEU A 58 -10.88 7.79 8.00
N GLN A 59 -10.29 8.97 7.81
CA GLN A 59 -10.78 10.22 8.40
C GLN A 59 -12.21 10.54 7.94
N GLU A 60 -12.50 10.39 6.65
CA GLU A 60 -13.84 10.62 6.09
C GLU A 60 -14.86 9.65 6.68
N ASN A 61 -14.53 8.36 6.76
CA ASN A 61 -15.47 7.32 7.16
C ASN A 61 -15.61 7.14 8.68
N THR A 62 -14.66 7.63 9.48
CA THR A 62 -14.68 7.48 10.94
C THR A 62 -14.98 8.78 11.70
N GLY A 63 -15.28 9.86 10.98
CA GLY A 63 -15.64 11.13 11.59
C GLY A 63 -16.92 11.07 12.45
N ASP A 64 -17.84 10.17 12.10
CA ASP A 64 -19.07 9.94 12.84
C ASP A 64 -18.82 9.39 14.26
N VAL A 65 -17.71 8.66 14.48
CA VAL A 65 -17.31 8.23 15.83
C VAL A 65 -16.98 9.43 16.72
N ASP A 66 -16.21 10.40 16.21
CA ASP A 66 -15.87 11.62 16.95
C ASP A 66 -17.12 12.49 17.19
N ALA A 67 -17.97 12.62 16.19
CA ALA A 67 -19.21 13.39 16.30
C ALA A 67 -20.18 12.76 17.32
N ALA A 68 -20.29 11.42 17.32
CA ALA A 68 -21.09 10.70 18.32
C ALA A 68 -20.54 10.85 19.73
N CYS A 69 -19.22 10.76 19.93
CA CYS A 69 -18.57 11.04 21.23
C CYS A 69 -18.89 12.46 21.69
N THR A 70 -18.68 13.47 20.84
CA THR A 70 -18.97 14.87 21.17
C THR A 70 -20.44 15.10 21.57
N PHE A 71 -21.37 14.45 20.85
CA PHE A 71 -22.79 14.49 21.20
C PHE A 71 -23.07 13.90 22.58
N LEU A 72 -22.46 12.73 22.88
CA LEU A 72 -22.66 12.01 24.14
C LEU A 72 -21.98 12.69 25.33
N GLU A 73 -20.83 13.31 25.14
CA GLU A 73 -20.13 14.11 26.15
C GLU A 73 -20.97 15.31 26.65
N ALA A 74 -21.79 15.88 25.76
CA ALA A 74 -22.71 16.95 26.12
C ALA A 74 -23.97 16.47 26.92
N LYS A 75 -24.17 15.14 27.08
CA LYS A 75 -25.34 14.58 27.77
C LYS A 75 -25.07 14.27 29.24
N SER A 76 -25.91 14.80 30.15
CA SER A 76 -25.92 14.41 31.54
C SER A 76 -26.90 13.28 31.86
N LEU A 77 -27.93 13.11 31.03
CA LEU A 77 -28.89 12.00 31.12
C LEU A 77 -28.69 11.04 29.93
N ILE A 78 -28.49 9.79 30.25
CA ILE A 78 -28.31 8.72 29.27
C ILE A 78 -29.59 7.91 29.19
N ASP A 79 -30.31 8.05 28.06
CA ASP A 79 -31.52 7.30 27.78
C ASP A 79 -31.57 6.84 26.32
N GLU A 80 -32.12 5.66 26.10
CA GLU A 80 -32.21 5.04 24.78
C GLU A 80 -33.05 5.85 23.79
N VAL A 81 -34.07 6.55 24.28
CA VAL A 81 -35.02 7.30 23.42
C VAL A 81 -34.32 8.49 22.74
N THR A 82 -33.41 9.15 23.45
CA THR A 82 -32.65 10.29 22.94
C THR A 82 -31.45 9.85 22.09
N ILE A 83 -30.76 8.77 22.49
CA ILE A 83 -29.50 8.36 21.87
C ILE A 83 -29.71 7.51 20.61
N ARG A 84 -30.66 6.57 20.62
CA ARG A 84 -30.91 5.67 19.51
C ARG A 84 -31.10 6.39 18.16
N PRO A 85 -31.94 7.43 18.01
CA PRO A 85 -32.13 8.12 16.73
C PRO A 85 -30.85 8.72 16.16
N VAL A 86 -29.91 9.10 17.04
CA VAL A 86 -28.60 9.67 16.62
C VAL A 86 -27.70 8.56 16.10
N MET A 87 -27.64 7.42 16.78
CA MET A 87 -26.87 6.24 16.28
C MET A 87 -27.44 5.71 14.97
N GLU A 88 -28.78 5.67 14.83
CA GLU A 88 -29.48 5.31 13.59
C GLU A 88 -29.13 6.29 12.45
N GLN A 89 -29.05 7.59 12.73
CA GLN A 89 -28.67 8.60 11.75
C GLN A 89 -27.23 8.38 11.26
N TYR A 90 -26.27 8.17 12.15
CA TYR A 90 -24.88 7.90 11.75
C TYR A 90 -24.76 6.59 10.97
N THR A 91 -25.45 5.53 11.41
CA THR A 91 -25.49 4.25 10.69
C THR A 91 -26.02 4.41 9.27
N ASN A 92 -27.14 5.13 9.11
CA ASN A 92 -27.81 5.30 7.80
C ASN A 92 -27.05 6.24 6.85
N ASN A 93 -26.30 7.19 7.37
CA ASN A 93 -25.57 8.16 6.57
C ASN A 93 -24.23 7.63 6.05
N ASN A 94 -23.64 6.66 6.72
CA ASN A 94 -22.35 6.09 6.36
C ASN A 94 -22.52 4.76 5.62
N VAL A 95 -22.46 4.80 4.28
CA VAL A 95 -22.64 3.61 3.44
C VAL A 95 -21.52 2.56 3.60
N ASN A 96 -20.37 2.99 4.14
CA ASN A 96 -19.20 2.15 4.35
C ASN A 96 -19.19 1.50 5.74
N ALA A 97 -20.09 1.91 6.64
CA ALA A 97 -20.30 1.27 7.94
C ALA A 97 -21.45 0.27 7.90
N ILE A 98 -21.36 -0.78 8.71
CA ILE A 98 -22.48 -1.69 8.98
C ILE A 98 -23.37 -1.09 10.05
N ASN A 99 -22.76 -0.58 11.12
CA ASN A 99 -23.48 0.05 12.23
C ASN A 99 -22.62 1.11 12.92
N VAL A 100 -23.29 1.97 13.68
CA VAL A 100 -22.70 2.81 14.73
C VAL A 100 -23.44 2.50 16.01
N ASN A 101 -22.72 2.12 17.05
CA ASN A 101 -23.29 1.73 18.32
C ASN A 101 -22.55 2.35 19.50
N VAL A 102 -23.15 2.31 20.67
CA VAL A 102 -22.53 2.82 21.90
C VAL A 102 -22.79 1.86 23.07
N GLY A 103 -21.73 1.58 23.81
CA GLY A 103 -21.80 0.86 25.08
C GLY A 103 -21.39 1.73 26.25
N PHE A 104 -22.02 1.56 27.39
CA PHE A 104 -21.71 2.28 28.62
C PHE A 104 -21.22 1.34 29.73
N GLU A 105 -20.47 1.86 30.70
CA GLU A 105 -19.95 1.08 31.84
C GLU A 105 -21.04 0.39 32.67
N ASN A 106 -22.28 0.94 32.68
CA ASN A 106 -23.45 0.33 33.30
C ASN A 106 -24.08 -0.79 32.46
N LYS A 107 -23.41 -1.24 31.36
CA LYS A 107 -23.82 -2.28 30.41
C LYS A 107 -25.03 -1.91 29.54
N LEU A 108 -25.47 -0.64 29.54
CA LEU A 108 -26.42 -0.18 28.54
C LEU A 108 -25.72 -0.20 27.18
N PHE A 109 -26.39 -0.82 26.20
CA PHE A 109 -25.93 -0.88 24.82
C PHE A 109 -27.03 -0.40 23.89
N ILE A 110 -26.67 0.50 22.96
CA ILE A 110 -27.59 1.06 21.98
C ILE A 110 -26.96 0.91 20.60
N ASP A 111 -27.62 0.16 19.74
CA ASP A 111 -27.20 -0.13 18.37
C ASP A 111 -28.02 0.68 17.37
N GLY A 112 -27.34 1.30 16.39
CA GLY A 112 -27.97 2.15 15.37
C GLY A 112 -28.77 1.39 14.32
N THR A 113 -28.61 0.06 14.19
CA THR A 113 -29.46 -0.77 13.33
C THR A 113 -30.75 -1.19 14.04
N GLY A 114 -30.84 -0.96 15.35
CA GLY A 114 -31.92 -1.44 16.20
C GLY A 114 -31.74 -2.88 16.67
N TRP A 115 -30.60 -3.52 16.40
CA TRP A 115 -30.30 -4.83 16.96
C TRP A 115 -30.28 -4.79 18.49
N LYS A 116 -30.82 -5.84 19.10
CA LYS A 116 -30.86 -6.00 20.57
C LYS A 116 -30.13 -7.24 20.97
N PRO A 117 -29.17 -7.13 21.90
CA PRO A 117 -28.44 -8.29 22.39
C PRO A 117 -29.33 -9.27 23.16
N GLU A 118 -28.90 -10.51 23.18
CA GLU A 118 -29.54 -11.54 24.02
C GLU A 118 -29.33 -11.29 25.52
N ALA A 119 -30.16 -11.90 26.35
CA ALA A 119 -30.07 -11.75 27.79
C ALA A 119 -28.71 -12.24 28.30
N GLY A 120 -28.04 -11.38 29.08
CA GLY A 120 -26.70 -11.66 29.62
C GLY A 120 -25.55 -11.23 28.72
N TRP A 121 -25.81 -10.69 27.54
CA TRP A 121 -24.77 -10.07 26.71
C TRP A 121 -24.22 -8.81 27.38
N ASP A 122 -22.89 -8.62 27.31
CA ASP A 122 -22.18 -7.52 27.99
C ASP A 122 -21.25 -6.84 27.00
N CYS A 123 -21.52 -5.57 26.71
CA CYS A 123 -20.68 -4.78 25.84
C CYS A 123 -19.30 -4.49 26.44
N THR A 124 -19.21 -4.36 27.77
CA THR A 124 -18.00 -3.94 28.46
C THR A 124 -16.88 -4.99 28.44
N GLY A 125 -17.21 -6.24 28.13
CA GLY A 125 -16.25 -7.33 27.96
C GLY A 125 -15.82 -7.57 26.51
N ARG A 126 -16.28 -6.76 25.56
CA ARG A 126 -15.94 -6.94 24.15
C ARG A 126 -14.62 -6.25 23.79
N PRO A 127 -13.81 -6.81 22.87
CA PRO A 127 -12.54 -6.22 22.47
C PRO A 127 -12.65 -4.75 22.07
N TRP A 128 -13.62 -4.39 21.23
CA TRP A 128 -13.83 -3.01 20.81
C TRP A 128 -14.03 -2.02 21.98
N TYR A 129 -14.63 -2.49 23.10
CA TYR A 129 -14.85 -1.69 24.30
C TYR A 129 -13.57 -1.62 25.15
N THR A 130 -12.96 -2.77 25.45
CA THR A 130 -11.78 -2.85 26.34
C THR A 130 -10.56 -2.16 25.73
N ASP A 131 -10.37 -2.30 24.42
CA ASP A 131 -9.20 -1.79 23.74
C ASP A 131 -9.32 -0.27 23.47
N ALA A 132 -10.55 0.23 23.17
CA ALA A 132 -10.80 1.66 23.13
C ALA A 132 -10.55 2.35 24.48
N LYS A 133 -10.91 1.69 25.61
CA LYS A 133 -10.54 2.18 26.93
C LYS A 133 -9.03 2.25 27.14
N ALA A 134 -8.32 1.22 26.71
CA ALA A 134 -6.85 1.18 26.78
C ALA A 134 -6.19 2.26 25.91
N ALA A 135 -6.82 2.65 24.80
CA ALA A 135 -6.37 3.74 23.92
C ALA A 135 -6.58 5.16 24.53
N GLY A 136 -7.32 5.27 25.65
CA GLY A 136 -7.34 6.49 26.45
C GLY A 136 -7.95 7.73 25.79
N GLY A 137 -8.93 7.54 24.91
CA GLY A 137 -9.64 8.63 24.21
C GLY A 137 -9.15 8.87 22.77
N GLU A 138 -8.08 8.21 22.33
CA GLU A 138 -7.74 8.13 20.91
C GLU A 138 -8.63 7.07 20.22
N LYS A 139 -8.79 7.17 18.89
CA LYS A 139 -9.48 6.14 18.14
C LYS A 139 -8.65 4.83 18.13
N TYR A 140 -9.31 3.73 18.43
CA TYR A 140 -8.75 2.39 18.32
C TYR A 140 -9.29 1.72 17.05
N PHE A 141 -8.41 1.12 16.27
CA PHE A 141 -8.73 0.34 15.08
C PHE A 141 -8.47 -1.13 15.38
N GLY A 142 -9.56 -1.90 15.48
CA GLY A 142 -9.50 -3.32 15.83
C GLY A 142 -8.91 -4.21 14.74
N ASP A 143 -8.65 -5.47 15.10
CA ASP A 143 -8.31 -6.50 14.13
C ASP A 143 -9.52 -6.84 13.25
N PRO A 144 -9.32 -7.28 11.99
CA PRO A 144 -10.42 -7.63 11.11
C PRO A 144 -11.13 -8.90 11.60
N TYR A 145 -12.45 -8.91 11.47
CA TYR A 145 -13.28 -10.08 11.79
C TYR A 145 -14.50 -10.16 10.86
N VAL A 146 -15.12 -11.33 10.80
CA VAL A 146 -16.34 -11.54 10.01
C VAL A 146 -17.54 -11.22 10.89
N ASP A 147 -18.37 -10.26 10.45
CA ASP A 147 -19.61 -9.92 11.13
C ASP A 147 -20.59 -11.11 11.12
N ALA A 148 -21.09 -11.46 12.28
CA ALA A 148 -21.93 -12.65 12.45
C ALA A 148 -23.32 -12.51 11.79
N VAL A 149 -23.77 -11.29 11.51
CA VAL A 149 -25.11 -11.01 10.95
C VAL A 149 -25.04 -10.90 9.43
N THR A 150 -24.06 -10.12 8.92
CA THR A 150 -23.94 -9.83 7.49
C THR A 150 -23.00 -10.78 6.76
N GLY A 151 -22.05 -11.41 7.48
CA GLY A 151 -20.98 -12.21 6.89
C GLY A 151 -19.88 -11.37 6.21
N GLU A 152 -19.94 -10.05 6.31
CA GLU A 152 -18.92 -9.16 5.75
C GLU A 152 -17.67 -9.11 6.63
N LEU A 153 -16.52 -8.94 6.00
CA LEU A 153 -15.26 -8.68 6.69
C LEU A 153 -15.19 -7.20 7.10
N ILE A 154 -15.04 -6.94 8.38
CA ILE A 154 -15.10 -5.61 8.98
C ILE A 154 -13.96 -5.38 9.95
N ILE A 155 -13.76 -4.12 10.32
CA ILE A 155 -12.99 -3.68 11.47
C ILE A 155 -13.87 -2.84 12.38
N SER A 156 -13.69 -2.95 13.68
CA SER A 156 -14.26 -2.02 14.65
C SER A 156 -13.35 -0.78 14.77
N VAL A 157 -13.96 0.41 14.65
CA VAL A 157 -13.33 1.68 14.98
C VAL A 157 -14.02 2.25 16.20
N SER A 158 -13.30 2.34 17.31
CA SER A 158 -13.89 2.63 18.61
C SER A 158 -13.20 3.79 19.31
N LYS A 159 -13.95 4.52 20.11
CA LYS A 159 -13.41 5.64 20.91
C LYS A 159 -14.13 5.75 22.25
N MET A 160 -13.32 5.87 23.31
CA MET A 160 -13.82 6.12 24.66
C MET A 160 -14.21 7.61 24.83
N PHE A 161 -15.26 7.85 25.62
CA PHE A 161 -15.71 9.17 26.03
C PHE A 161 -16.25 9.16 27.46
N HIS A 162 -16.42 10.36 28.05
CA HIS A 162 -17.13 10.53 29.32
C HIS A 162 -18.32 11.45 29.09
N THR A 163 -19.49 11.07 29.63
CA THR A 163 -20.68 11.92 29.55
C THR A 163 -20.56 13.16 30.45
N GLY A 164 -21.47 14.12 30.30
CA GLY A 164 -21.53 15.29 31.17
C GLY A 164 -21.83 14.96 32.65
N SER A 165 -22.22 13.72 32.99
CA SER A 165 -22.34 13.19 34.34
C SER A 165 -21.19 12.28 34.75
N ASP A 166 -20.09 12.30 34.00
CA ASP A 166 -18.87 11.49 34.20
C ASP A 166 -19.03 9.98 34.08
N MET A 167 -20.10 9.53 33.40
CA MET A 167 -20.27 8.11 33.04
C MET A 167 -19.39 7.78 31.85
N GLU A 168 -18.62 6.70 31.94
CA GLU A 168 -17.78 6.22 30.86
C GLU A 168 -18.59 5.44 29.81
N GLY A 169 -18.22 5.64 28.56
CA GLY A 169 -18.78 4.90 27.43
C GLY A 169 -17.78 4.78 26.27
N VAL A 170 -18.12 3.91 25.34
CA VAL A 170 -17.36 3.71 24.10
C VAL A 170 -18.34 3.75 22.93
N VAL A 171 -18.09 4.63 21.98
CA VAL A 171 -18.71 4.58 20.65
C VAL A 171 -17.91 3.60 19.80
N ASN A 172 -18.61 2.74 19.07
CA ASN A 172 -18.03 1.81 18.11
C ASN A 172 -18.73 1.95 16.76
N MET A 173 -17.97 1.83 15.69
CA MET A 173 -18.41 1.74 14.32
C MET A 173 -17.77 0.52 13.68
N ASP A 174 -18.57 -0.31 13.01
CA ASP A 174 -18.09 -1.45 12.25
C ASP A 174 -17.99 -1.08 10.78
N LEU A 175 -16.75 -0.92 10.31
CA LEU A 175 -16.39 -0.41 8.98
C LEU A 175 -16.07 -1.57 8.03
N LYS A 176 -16.67 -1.55 6.84
CA LYS A 176 -16.49 -2.58 5.81
C LYS A 176 -15.10 -2.50 5.17
N LEU A 177 -14.34 -3.58 5.21
CA LEU A 177 -13.06 -3.64 4.51
C LEU A 177 -13.21 -3.78 2.99
N SER A 178 -14.35 -4.29 2.49
CA SER A 178 -14.61 -4.37 1.05
C SER A 178 -14.50 -3.02 0.35
N THR A 179 -14.98 -1.95 0.98
CA THR A 179 -14.94 -0.59 0.40
C THR A 179 -13.52 -0.01 0.37
N LEU A 180 -12.69 -0.34 1.35
CA LEU A 180 -11.26 -0.02 1.34
C LEU A 180 -10.54 -0.80 0.21
N PHE A 181 -10.88 -2.08 0.06
CA PHE A 181 -10.35 -2.93 -1.00
C PHE A 181 -10.69 -2.38 -2.40
N ASP A 182 -11.94 -1.97 -2.61
CA ASP A 182 -12.39 -1.38 -3.88
C ASP A 182 -11.63 -0.09 -4.20
N MET A 183 -11.49 0.81 -3.22
CA MET A 183 -10.71 2.04 -3.37
C MET A 183 -9.25 1.74 -3.74
N MET A 184 -8.61 0.81 -3.05
CA MET A 184 -7.21 0.46 -3.32
C MET A 184 -7.02 -0.16 -4.70
N ASN A 185 -7.96 -1.00 -5.17
CA ASN A 185 -7.92 -1.56 -6.52
C ASN A 185 -8.12 -0.48 -7.60
N GLU A 186 -8.86 0.57 -7.31
CA GLU A 186 -9.06 1.68 -8.25
C GLU A 186 -7.80 2.55 -8.39
N ILE A 187 -7.11 2.83 -7.29
CA ILE A 187 -5.95 3.73 -7.29
C ILE A 187 -4.62 3.04 -7.62
N THR A 188 -4.52 1.73 -7.38
CA THR A 188 -3.30 0.96 -7.67
C THR A 188 -3.27 0.54 -9.13
N ASP A 189 -2.24 0.94 -9.88
CA ASP A 189 -2.03 0.43 -11.23
C ASP A 189 -1.56 -1.03 -11.18
N THR A 190 -2.49 -1.93 -11.51
CA THR A 190 -2.23 -3.37 -11.54
C THR A 190 -1.84 -3.89 -12.93
N SER A 191 -1.78 -3.02 -13.95
CA SER A 191 -1.55 -3.41 -15.36
C SER A 191 -0.18 -4.04 -15.59
N ASP A 192 0.80 -3.69 -14.76
CA ASP A 192 2.17 -4.22 -14.79
C ASP A 192 2.39 -5.40 -13.82
N GLY A 193 1.34 -5.82 -13.11
CA GLY A 193 1.36 -6.87 -12.08
C GLY A 193 1.76 -6.38 -10.69
N SER A 194 1.79 -5.07 -10.48
CA SER A 194 1.90 -4.45 -9.15
C SER A 194 0.60 -4.61 -8.37
N TYR A 195 0.69 -4.58 -7.05
CA TYR A 195 -0.46 -4.57 -6.16
C TYR A 195 -0.10 -3.94 -4.82
N SER A 196 -1.11 -3.55 -4.06
CA SER A 196 -0.97 -3.09 -2.68
C SER A 196 -1.61 -4.06 -1.71
N PHE A 197 -1.07 -4.12 -0.50
CA PHE A 197 -1.71 -4.76 0.64
C PHE A 197 -1.54 -3.92 1.90
N ILE A 198 -2.39 -4.17 2.91
CA ILE A 198 -2.42 -3.40 4.14
C ILE A 198 -2.36 -4.35 5.33
N TYR A 199 -1.56 -4.01 6.34
CA TYR A 199 -1.56 -4.67 7.64
C TYR A 199 -1.57 -3.66 8.79
N ASN A 200 -2.11 -4.08 9.94
CA ASN A 200 -2.19 -3.23 11.13
C ASN A 200 -0.89 -3.23 11.95
N GLU A 201 -0.86 -2.45 13.04
CA GLU A 201 0.31 -2.35 13.93
C GLU A 201 0.76 -3.69 14.54
N ASN A 202 -0.17 -4.64 14.71
CA ASN A 202 0.11 -5.99 15.20
C ASN A 202 0.63 -6.94 14.11
N GLY A 203 0.71 -6.47 12.86
CA GLY A 203 1.12 -7.26 11.69
C GLY A 203 -0.01 -8.09 11.07
N ALA A 204 -1.25 -8.00 11.56
CA ALA A 204 -2.39 -8.69 10.97
C ALA A 204 -2.76 -8.10 9.62
N ILE A 205 -2.87 -8.95 8.59
CA ILE A 205 -3.21 -8.53 7.23
C ILE A 205 -4.70 -8.16 7.17
N LEU A 206 -4.97 -6.90 6.81
CA LEU A 206 -6.32 -6.35 6.66
C LEU A 206 -6.85 -6.53 5.23
N MET A 207 -5.95 -6.37 4.27
CA MET A 207 -6.25 -6.42 2.84
C MET A 207 -5.08 -7.03 2.07
N HIS A 208 -5.37 -7.95 1.16
CA HIS A 208 -4.39 -8.55 0.25
C HIS A 208 -5.09 -9.08 -1.01
N PRO A 209 -4.49 -9.01 -2.23
CA PRO A 209 -5.10 -9.58 -3.43
C PRO A 209 -5.36 -11.09 -3.36
N ASN A 210 -4.50 -11.83 -2.64
CA ASN A 210 -4.78 -13.22 -2.29
C ASN A 210 -5.59 -13.27 -0.99
N SER A 211 -6.87 -13.66 -1.08
CA SER A 211 -7.78 -13.72 0.06
C SER A 211 -7.36 -14.71 1.16
N GLU A 212 -6.53 -15.72 0.85
CA GLU A 212 -5.97 -16.64 1.85
C GLU A 212 -5.03 -15.96 2.85
N PHE A 213 -4.53 -14.77 2.51
CA PHE A 213 -3.64 -13.99 3.36
C PHE A 213 -4.37 -12.94 4.22
N ILE A 214 -5.68 -12.83 4.10
CA ILE A 214 -6.46 -11.85 4.87
C ILE A 214 -6.83 -12.45 6.23
N SER A 215 -6.63 -11.70 7.29
CA SER A 215 -7.07 -12.08 8.65
C SER A 215 -8.61 -12.02 8.76
N THR A 216 -9.22 -12.96 9.50
CA THR A 216 -10.68 -13.09 9.61
C THR A 216 -11.18 -13.16 11.06
N GLY A 217 -10.37 -12.82 12.04
CA GLY A 217 -10.69 -12.91 13.46
C GLY A 217 -10.47 -14.30 14.05
N GLU A 218 -10.99 -15.36 13.41
CA GLU A 218 -10.70 -16.75 13.80
C GLU A 218 -9.30 -17.19 13.34
N ASN A 219 -8.85 -16.65 12.23
CA ASN A 219 -7.53 -16.92 11.64
C ASN A 219 -6.78 -15.59 11.42
N VAL A 220 -5.85 -15.29 12.30
CA VAL A 220 -4.99 -14.13 12.17
C VAL A 220 -3.76 -14.50 11.31
N VAL A 221 -3.66 -13.89 10.15
CA VAL A 221 -2.50 -14.03 9.25
C VAL A 221 -1.56 -12.85 9.48
N ASN A 222 -0.34 -13.14 9.93
CA ASN A 222 0.65 -12.12 10.22
C ASN A 222 1.63 -11.93 9.05
N VAL A 223 1.96 -10.69 8.74
CA VAL A 223 2.92 -10.33 7.67
C VAL A 223 4.28 -10.99 7.86
N SER A 224 4.71 -11.21 9.12
CA SER A 224 5.96 -11.88 9.46
C SER A 224 6.02 -13.35 9.06
N ASP A 225 4.86 -14.00 8.91
CA ASP A 225 4.76 -15.42 8.58
C ASP A 225 4.57 -15.66 7.09
N LEU A 226 4.16 -14.61 6.34
CA LEU A 226 3.91 -14.73 4.91
C LEU A 226 5.14 -15.23 4.15
N ILE A 227 4.94 -16.31 3.39
CA ILE A 227 5.98 -16.95 2.55
C ILE A 227 7.27 -17.19 3.35
N GLY A 228 7.15 -17.71 4.58
CA GLY A 228 8.29 -17.99 5.47
C GLY A 228 9.08 -16.73 5.85
N GLY A 229 8.41 -15.61 6.04
CA GLY A 229 8.98 -14.32 6.44
C GLY A 229 9.66 -13.57 5.30
N ALA A 230 9.32 -13.89 4.05
CA ALA A 230 9.94 -13.24 2.88
C ALA A 230 9.59 -11.75 2.79
N TYR A 231 8.35 -11.37 3.15
CA TYR A 231 7.91 -9.97 3.14
C TYR A 231 8.67 -9.12 4.16
N GLU A 232 8.76 -9.57 5.41
CA GLU A 232 9.50 -8.87 6.46
C GLU A 232 10.98 -8.70 6.12
N LYS A 233 11.61 -9.77 5.60
CA LYS A 233 13.00 -9.71 5.12
C LYS A 233 13.18 -8.74 3.97
N ALA A 234 12.25 -8.70 3.02
CA ALA A 234 12.31 -7.78 1.90
C ALA A 234 12.13 -6.32 2.33
N MET A 235 11.21 -6.02 3.26
CA MET A 235 11.03 -4.70 3.86
C MET A 235 12.32 -4.20 4.53
N THR A 236 12.97 -5.06 5.30
CA THR A 236 14.21 -4.71 6.03
C THR A 236 15.42 -4.59 5.10
N SER A 237 15.58 -5.50 4.13
CA SER A 237 16.75 -5.56 3.25
C SER A 237 16.66 -4.68 2.02
N GLN A 238 15.46 -4.21 1.67
CA GLN A 238 15.14 -3.49 0.42
C GLN A 238 15.58 -4.26 -0.85
N ARG A 239 15.55 -5.59 -0.78
CA ARG A 239 15.93 -6.47 -1.90
C ARG A 239 14.71 -7.16 -2.50
N ALA A 240 14.84 -7.53 -3.76
CA ALA A 240 13.83 -8.35 -4.41
C ALA A 240 13.66 -9.68 -3.67
N PHE A 241 12.42 -10.15 -3.58
CA PHE A 241 12.03 -11.43 -3.00
C PHE A 241 11.17 -12.21 -4.00
N THR A 242 10.99 -13.50 -3.76
CA THR A 242 10.04 -14.31 -4.55
C THR A 242 8.70 -14.29 -3.87
N ASP A 243 7.70 -13.77 -4.57
CA ASP A 243 6.34 -13.61 -4.08
C ASP A 243 5.52 -14.91 -4.21
N TYR A 244 4.27 -14.91 -3.69
CA TYR A 244 3.35 -16.07 -3.71
C TYR A 244 3.04 -16.58 -5.13
N ASP A 245 3.14 -15.71 -6.15
CA ASP A 245 2.95 -16.06 -7.57
C ASP A 245 4.22 -16.62 -8.25
N GLY A 246 5.31 -16.81 -7.48
CA GLY A 246 6.60 -17.30 -7.95
C GLY A 246 7.45 -16.26 -8.69
N LYS A 247 7.02 -15.00 -8.78
CA LYS A 247 7.75 -13.94 -9.46
C LYS A 247 8.62 -13.14 -8.48
N ALA A 248 9.74 -12.62 -8.99
CA ALA A 248 10.58 -11.71 -8.22
C ALA A 248 9.96 -10.31 -8.19
N LYS A 249 9.81 -9.75 -6.98
CA LYS A 249 9.22 -8.43 -6.75
C LYS A 249 10.04 -7.61 -5.75
N TYR A 250 9.89 -6.30 -5.83
CA TYR A 250 10.30 -5.34 -4.79
C TYR A 250 9.07 -4.90 -4.00
N LEU A 251 9.28 -4.39 -2.81
CA LEU A 251 8.23 -3.76 -2.03
C LEU A 251 8.71 -2.46 -1.38
N LYS A 252 7.76 -1.53 -1.20
CA LYS A 252 7.92 -0.31 -0.41
C LYS A 252 6.74 -0.20 0.52
N ALA A 253 7.00 0.20 1.76
CA ALA A 253 5.98 0.34 2.78
C ALA A 253 5.92 1.77 3.29
N ALA A 254 4.71 2.27 3.52
CA ALA A 254 4.44 3.56 4.13
C ALA A 254 3.47 3.43 5.30
N THR A 255 3.53 4.38 6.24
CA THR A 255 2.66 4.37 7.42
C THR A 255 1.42 5.22 7.17
N VAL A 256 0.25 4.68 7.45
CA VAL A 256 -1.02 5.41 7.50
C VAL A 256 -1.08 6.15 8.82
N ALA A 257 -1.05 7.48 8.79
CA ALA A 257 -0.81 8.31 9.97
C ALA A 257 -1.86 8.15 11.08
N GLY A 258 -3.15 8.14 10.72
CA GLY A 258 -4.24 8.12 11.70
C GLY A 258 -4.47 6.78 12.39
N SER A 259 -4.05 5.67 11.77
CA SER A 259 -4.29 4.32 12.28
C SER A 259 -3.02 3.54 12.65
N GLY A 260 -1.85 4.04 12.26
CA GLY A 260 -0.59 3.30 12.40
C GLY A 260 -0.43 2.11 11.45
N TRP A 261 -1.43 1.85 10.59
CA TRP A 261 -1.37 0.77 9.60
C TRP A 261 -0.21 0.95 8.63
N LYS A 262 0.17 -0.12 7.98
CA LYS A 262 1.19 -0.10 6.93
C LYS A 262 0.54 -0.45 5.59
N GLU A 263 0.64 0.48 4.66
CA GLU A 263 0.43 0.22 3.25
C GLU A 263 1.72 -0.32 2.65
N VAL A 264 1.64 -1.34 1.80
CA VAL A 264 2.78 -1.96 1.15
C VAL A 264 2.50 -2.10 -0.35
N LEU A 265 3.24 -1.33 -1.13
CA LEU A 265 3.25 -1.46 -2.59
C LEU A 265 4.24 -2.55 -3.00
N VAL A 266 3.77 -3.52 -3.76
CA VAL A 266 4.55 -4.65 -4.27
C VAL A 266 4.63 -4.56 -5.80
N THR A 267 5.85 -4.45 -6.35
CA THR A 267 6.08 -4.19 -7.76
C THR A 267 7.00 -5.28 -8.37
N PRO A 268 6.61 -5.92 -9.49
CA PRO A 268 7.47 -6.85 -10.20
C PRO A 268 8.82 -6.24 -10.59
N VAL A 269 9.91 -6.99 -10.46
CA VAL A 269 11.26 -6.52 -10.84
C VAL A 269 11.30 -6.02 -12.29
N ALA A 270 10.51 -6.63 -13.18
CA ALA A 270 10.42 -6.22 -14.58
C ALA A 270 9.80 -4.83 -14.73
N ALA A 271 8.70 -4.55 -14.02
CA ALA A 271 8.02 -3.26 -13.99
C ALA A 271 8.91 -2.18 -13.34
N TYR A 272 9.47 -2.51 -12.19
CA TYR A 272 10.40 -1.63 -11.45
C TYR A 272 11.58 -1.16 -12.31
N ASN A 273 12.12 -2.04 -13.16
CA ASN A 273 13.25 -1.73 -14.04
C ASN A 273 12.85 -1.32 -15.46
N SER A 274 11.57 -1.12 -15.77
CA SER A 274 11.08 -0.89 -17.13
C SER A 274 11.76 0.32 -17.78
N ALA A 275 11.80 1.45 -17.11
CA ALA A 275 12.44 2.69 -17.61
C ALA A 275 13.95 2.50 -17.87
N ALA A 276 14.63 1.77 -16.98
CA ALA A 276 16.05 1.47 -17.15
C ALA A 276 16.30 0.57 -18.36
N ASN A 277 15.43 -0.42 -18.58
CA ASN A 277 15.52 -1.35 -19.72
C ASN A 277 15.23 -0.64 -21.04
N GLU A 278 14.22 0.23 -21.09
CA GLU A 278 13.92 1.06 -22.26
C GLU A 278 15.08 1.96 -22.62
N MET A 279 15.67 2.64 -21.65
CA MET A 279 16.83 3.51 -21.87
C MET A 279 18.04 2.72 -22.38
N LEU A 280 18.29 1.53 -21.83
CA LEU A 280 19.35 0.63 -22.33
C LEU A 280 19.10 0.21 -23.77
N MET A 281 17.87 -0.09 -24.15
CA MET A 281 17.52 -0.43 -25.53
C MET A 281 17.80 0.73 -26.48
N VAL A 282 17.41 1.95 -26.11
CA VAL A 282 17.71 3.17 -26.89
C VAL A 282 19.23 3.36 -27.04
N LEU A 283 20.02 3.20 -25.96
CA LEU A 283 21.48 3.29 -26.00
C LEU A 283 22.09 2.27 -26.95
N VAL A 284 21.61 1.04 -26.94
CA VAL A 284 22.07 -0.02 -27.85
C VAL A 284 21.79 0.36 -29.32
N VAL A 285 20.55 0.80 -29.61
CA VAL A 285 20.16 1.23 -30.97
C VAL A 285 21.02 2.39 -31.45
N VAL A 286 21.18 3.43 -30.63
CA VAL A 286 22.01 4.59 -30.98
C VAL A 286 23.48 4.19 -31.22
N THR A 287 24.02 3.29 -30.38
CA THR A 287 25.42 2.82 -30.54
C THR A 287 25.59 2.01 -31.82
N VAL A 288 24.65 1.15 -32.17
CA VAL A 288 24.67 0.37 -33.42
C VAL A 288 24.62 1.32 -34.63
N LEU A 289 23.68 2.26 -34.66
CA LEU A 289 23.53 3.22 -35.74
C LEU A 289 24.79 4.09 -35.88
N SER A 290 25.35 4.61 -34.79
CA SER A 290 26.60 5.39 -34.78
C SER A 290 27.79 4.58 -35.29
N SER A 291 27.86 3.28 -34.94
CA SER A 291 28.91 2.37 -35.42
C SER A 291 28.83 2.15 -36.93
N VAL A 292 27.60 1.98 -37.48
CA VAL A 292 27.37 1.83 -38.91
C VAL A 292 27.78 3.12 -39.66
N ILE A 293 27.37 4.29 -39.16
CA ILE A 293 27.73 5.58 -39.72
C ILE A 293 29.27 5.78 -39.73
N ALA A 294 29.91 5.48 -38.61
CA ALA A 294 31.37 5.59 -38.49
C ALA A 294 32.08 4.64 -39.49
N ALA A 295 31.57 3.42 -39.63
CA ALA A 295 32.13 2.47 -40.60
C ALA A 295 32.02 2.98 -42.04
N VAL A 296 30.86 3.52 -42.45
CA VAL A 296 30.65 4.10 -43.77
C VAL A 296 31.59 5.28 -44.00
N LEU A 297 31.70 6.20 -43.04
CA LEU A 297 32.61 7.36 -43.15
C LEU A 297 34.07 6.93 -43.27
N VAL A 298 34.54 5.98 -42.50
CA VAL A 298 35.91 5.45 -42.58
C VAL A 298 36.17 4.81 -43.93
N ILE A 299 35.23 4.06 -44.49
CA ILE A 299 35.36 3.43 -45.85
C ILE A 299 35.42 4.51 -46.92
N LEU A 300 34.54 5.50 -46.89
CA LEU A 300 34.52 6.61 -47.86
C LEU A 300 35.82 7.42 -47.80
N TYR A 301 36.27 7.78 -46.60
CA TYR A 301 37.50 8.54 -46.39
C TYR A 301 38.74 7.79 -46.85
N ALA A 302 38.87 6.51 -46.46
CA ALA A 302 39.94 5.66 -46.93
C ALA A 302 39.94 5.47 -48.49
N GLY A 303 38.75 5.50 -49.10
CA GLY A 303 38.60 5.51 -50.57
C GLY A 303 39.08 6.81 -51.23
N SER A 304 38.91 7.96 -50.56
CA SER A 304 39.32 9.27 -51.05
C SER A 304 40.83 9.45 -51.03
N ILE A 305 41.52 9.05 -49.96
CA ILE A 305 42.98 9.20 -49.81
C ILE A 305 43.78 8.29 -50.74
N THR A 306 43.20 7.19 -51.18
CA THR A 306 43.89 6.15 -51.95
C THR A 306 43.56 6.16 -53.44
N LYS A 307 42.86 7.16 -53.94
CA LYS A 307 42.74 7.43 -55.37
C LYS A 307 44.04 8.09 -55.87
N PRO A 308 44.70 7.54 -56.91
CA PRO A 308 45.91 8.17 -57.48
C PRO A 308 45.59 9.52 -58.12
#